data_950ddfe78f6790b5e264c938d3365346
#
_entry.id   950ddfe78f6790b5e264c938d3365346
#
_cell.length_a   1.000
_cell.length_b   1.000
_cell.length_c   1.000
_cell.angle_alpha   90.00
_cell.angle_beta   90.00
_cell.angle_gamma   90.00
#
_symmetry.space_group_name_H-M   'P 1'
#
loop_
_entity.id
_entity.type
_entity.pdbx_description
1 polymer ?
#
loop_
_entity_poly.entity_id
_entity_poly.type
_entity_poly.pdbx_seq_one_letter_code
_entity_poly.pdbx_strand_id
1 'polypeptide(L)'
;MGKMGACIALSAAMMLTSVGSMLPSDWGIETVYADETQTTTKTFTADQLTKAFAGGADGTSCELGKEGWNVALKHDAEQEYPQAVWNLSESFDLANVESVAFNVESQEGDIALKLGMTNASGWYEDVEACYGQNGQKQYTIVPEKTEGTFDKVVIMTTQNDASFCLTSVVVTLKEGSGSQITHGENIIDNGDFSNQDFSSWSASLGGAKITAEPVENGADIGVTTCGAITRSKDPSKSYECFAQDITENVSEGEEYEFSFWAKLSDDYKDSENKKLKDSQKTVQFQPYYVNGNDKEVYDTTGLISGTSVQVLEVGKWTKFEGTYKIPSGAKKVVIRILEQGDWQEPGSCIMGKYYVANVSMKKITKPKPEIEE
;
A
#
# COMPACT_ATOMS: atom_id res chain seq x y z
N MET A 1 12.91 -22.75 -28.45
CA MET A 1 14.24 -22.91 -27.81
C MET A 1 14.49 -21.64 -27.03
N GLY A 2 14.02 -21.61 -25.77
CA GLY A 2 14.20 -20.47 -24.88
C GLY A 2 15.60 -20.47 -24.29
N LYS A 3 16.23 -19.31 -24.26
CA LYS A 3 17.52 -19.11 -23.60
C LYS A 3 17.33 -19.24 -22.09
N MET A 4 18.01 -20.21 -21.48
CA MET A 4 18.15 -20.29 -20.04
C MET A 4 18.95 -19.08 -19.54
N GLY A 5 18.31 -18.20 -18.77
CA GLY A 5 19.00 -17.20 -17.98
C GLY A 5 19.76 -17.89 -16.84
N ALA A 6 21.02 -17.63 -16.72
CA ALA A 6 21.87 -18.20 -15.67
C ALA A 6 21.63 -17.44 -14.36
N CYS A 7 21.09 -18.12 -13.34
CA CYS A 7 21.14 -17.62 -11.97
C CYS A 7 22.59 -17.64 -11.47
N ILE A 8 23.18 -16.48 -11.27
CA ILE A 8 24.50 -16.33 -10.66
C ILE A 8 24.29 -16.22 -9.14
N ALA A 9 24.74 -17.22 -8.40
CA ALA A 9 24.80 -17.15 -6.95
C ALA A 9 25.97 -16.23 -6.55
N LEU A 10 25.68 -15.00 -6.17
CA LEU A 10 26.65 -14.09 -5.56
C LEU A 10 26.41 -14.07 -4.05
N SER A 11 27.20 -14.85 -3.32
CA SER A 11 27.27 -14.75 -1.86
C SER A 11 28.40 -13.80 -1.49
N ALA A 12 28.07 -12.57 -1.11
CA ALA A 12 28.99 -11.67 -0.42
C ALA A 12 28.25 -10.90 0.68
N ALA A 13 28.21 -11.52 1.87
CA ALA A 13 27.92 -10.78 3.08
C ALA A 13 29.25 -10.18 3.57
N MET A 14 29.48 -8.88 3.39
CA MET A 14 30.51 -8.13 4.09
C MET A 14 29.84 -7.23 5.11
N MET A 15 29.86 -7.67 6.38
CA MET A 15 29.75 -6.76 7.52
C MET A 15 31.08 -6.04 7.68
N LEU A 16 31.15 -4.75 7.41
CA LEU A 16 32.25 -3.90 7.84
C LEU A 16 31.82 -3.15 9.10
N THR A 17 32.39 -3.56 10.22
CA THR A 17 32.43 -2.77 11.46
C THR A 17 33.46 -1.67 11.28
N SER A 18 33.03 -0.41 11.38
CA SER A 18 33.93 0.75 11.40
C SER A 18 34.77 0.77 12.67
N VAL A 19 36.06 0.56 12.52
CA VAL A 19 37.06 0.86 13.58
C VAL A 19 37.70 2.19 13.21
N GLY A 20 37.32 3.26 13.92
CA GLY A 20 38.00 4.53 13.83
C GLY A 20 39.42 4.43 14.40
N SER A 21 40.46 4.62 13.58
CA SER A 21 41.80 4.88 14.01
C SER A 21 42.16 6.33 13.66
N MET A 22 42.41 7.14 14.70
CA MET A 22 43.03 8.45 14.57
C MET A 22 44.48 8.27 14.10
N LEU A 23 44.82 8.88 12.97
CA LEU A 23 46.20 9.12 12.54
C LEU A 23 46.46 10.63 12.48
N PRO A 24 47.70 11.10 12.79
CA PRO A 24 47.98 12.51 12.88
C PRO A 24 48.04 13.19 11.51
N SER A 25 47.51 14.41 11.46
CA SER A 25 47.57 15.33 10.33
C SER A 25 48.96 15.86 10.10
N ASP A 26 49.69 15.36 9.11
CA ASP A 26 50.77 16.15 8.44
C ASP A 26 51.44 15.36 7.31
N TRP A 27 50.69 14.86 6.37
CA TRP A 27 51.26 14.47 5.07
C TRP A 27 50.18 14.75 4.03
N GLY A 28 50.43 15.71 3.15
CA GLY A 28 49.52 16.10 2.08
C GLY A 28 49.31 14.96 1.07
N ILE A 29 48.48 14.01 1.44
CA ILE A 29 47.90 13.02 0.56
C ILE A 29 46.44 13.46 0.43
N GLU A 30 46.05 13.95 -0.73
CA GLU A 30 44.64 14.02 -1.10
C GLU A 30 44.11 12.59 -1.00
N THR A 31 43.42 12.29 0.11
CA THR A 31 42.56 11.12 0.20
C THR A 31 41.40 11.33 -0.75
N VAL A 32 41.54 10.76 -1.94
CA VAL A 32 40.36 10.49 -2.79
C VAL A 32 39.47 9.57 -1.94
N TYR A 33 38.49 10.14 -1.28
CA TYR A 33 37.40 9.35 -0.73
C TYR A 33 36.77 8.66 -1.95
N ALA A 34 36.96 7.34 -2.07
CA ALA A 34 36.08 6.53 -2.89
C ALA A 34 34.69 6.76 -2.31
N ASP A 35 33.85 7.40 -3.09
CA ASP A 35 32.43 7.55 -2.79
C ASP A 35 31.91 6.13 -2.55
N GLU A 36 31.56 5.82 -1.30
CA GLU A 36 30.93 4.53 -1.00
C GLU A 36 29.56 4.59 -1.65
N THR A 37 29.45 3.91 -2.79
CA THR A 37 28.20 3.71 -3.50
C THR A 37 27.18 3.10 -2.56
N GLN A 38 26.31 3.93 -1.99
CA GLN A 38 25.25 3.48 -1.10
C GLN A 38 24.10 2.91 -1.92
N THR A 39 24.14 1.59 -2.16
CA THR A 39 22.94 0.90 -2.62
C THR A 39 21.89 0.96 -1.51
N THR A 40 20.69 1.45 -1.84
CA THR A 40 19.57 1.48 -0.89
C THR A 40 18.85 0.15 -0.94
N THR A 41 18.73 -0.52 0.20
CA THR A 41 17.94 -1.76 0.33
C THR A 41 16.67 -1.53 1.13
N LYS A 42 15.55 -2.13 0.69
CA LYS A 42 14.31 -2.21 1.45
C LYS A 42 14.02 -3.66 1.77
N THR A 43 13.86 -3.97 3.04
CA THR A 43 13.57 -5.32 3.53
C THR A 43 12.13 -5.39 4.01
N PHE A 44 11.38 -6.32 3.45
CA PHE A 44 10.04 -6.69 3.89
C PHE A 44 10.14 -8.01 4.65
N THR A 45 10.00 -7.96 5.96
CA THR A 45 9.93 -9.17 6.80
C THR A 45 8.59 -9.88 6.58
N ALA A 46 8.49 -11.14 6.96
CA ALA A 46 7.30 -11.95 6.69
C ALA A 46 6.00 -11.33 7.23
N ASP A 47 6.05 -10.67 8.37
CA ASP A 47 4.92 -9.95 8.99
C ASP A 47 4.52 -8.66 8.26
N GLN A 48 5.40 -8.11 7.44
CA GLN A 48 5.13 -6.94 6.59
C GLN A 48 4.57 -7.33 5.22
N LEU A 49 4.67 -8.60 4.85
CA LEU A 49 4.08 -9.13 3.62
C LEU A 49 2.61 -9.50 3.85
N THR A 50 1.72 -9.02 3.01
CA THR A 50 0.29 -9.34 3.10
C THR A 50 -0.08 -10.41 2.07
N LYS A 51 -0.53 -11.58 2.54
CA LYS A 51 -1.00 -12.64 1.64
C LYS A 51 -2.16 -12.15 0.78
N ALA A 52 -1.97 -12.13 -0.53
CA ALA A 52 -2.99 -11.81 -1.50
C ALA A 52 -3.74 -13.05 -1.97
N PHE A 53 -3.02 -14.15 -2.18
CA PHE A 53 -3.57 -15.40 -2.70
C PHE A 53 -2.70 -16.59 -2.33
N ALA A 54 -3.33 -17.76 -2.18
CA ALA A 54 -2.65 -19.06 -2.23
C ALA A 54 -3.61 -20.09 -2.86
N GLY A 55 -3.17 -20.81 -3.86
CA GLY A 55 -3.97 -21.80 -4.57
C GLY A 55 -3.12 -22.90 -5.18
N GLY A 56 -3.73 -24.10 -5.26
CA GLY A 56 -3.14 -25.33 -5.75
C GLY A 56 -4.09 -26.48 -5.49
N ALA A 57 -3.63 -27.72 -5.66
CA ALA A 57 -4.38 -28.92 -5.34
C ALA A 57 -4.66 -29.04 -3.82
N ASP A 58 -5.49 -30.01 -3.46
CA ASP A 58 -5.82 -30.30 -2.06
C ASP A 58 -4.57 -30.48 -1.20
N GLY A 59 -4.56 -29.79 -0.05
CA GLY A 59 -3.41 -29.75 0.84
C GLY A 59 -2.46 -28.57 0.61
N THR A 60 -2.74 -27.68 -0.35
CA THR A 60 -2.04 -26.39 -0.46
C THR A 60 -2.36 -25.52 0.76
N SER A 61 -1.31 -24.98 1.39
CA SER A 61 -1.43 -24.10 2.56
C SER A 61 -0.44 -22.95 2.49
N CYS A 62 -0.80 -21.82 3.12
CA CYS A 62 0.06 -20.65 3.25
C CYS A 62 -0.33 -19.90 4.53
N GLU A 63 0.47 -20.05 5.57
CA GLU A 63 0.17 -19.55 6.91
C GLU A 63 1.39 -18.80 7.49
N LEU A 64 1.15 -17.65 8.11
CA LEU A 64 2.19 -16.93 8.81
C LEU A 64 2.50 -17.63 10.14
N GLY A 65 3.72 -18.12 10.27
CA GLY A 65 4.27 -18.71 11.47
C GLY A 65 5.20 -17.75 12.20
N LYS A 66 5.92 -18.28 13.21
CA LYS A 66 6.84 -17.49 14.01
C LYS A 66 8.08 -17.02 13.22
N GLU A 67 8.54 -17.83 12.29
CA GLU A 67 9.79 -17.61 11.55
C GLU A 67 9.55 -17.02 10.15
N GLY A 68 8.32 -17.16 9.63
CA GLY A 68 7.97 -16.69 8.31
C GLY A 68 6.66 -17.32 7.81
N TRP A 69 6.38 -17.10 6.53
CA TRP A 69 5.26 -17.74 5.84
C TRP A 69 5.57 -19.20 5.52
N ASN A 70 4.95 -20.13 6.24
CA ASN A 70 5.01 -21.56 5.95
C ASN A 70 4.07 -21.89 4.80
N VAL A 71 4.63 -22.36 3.71
CA VAL A 71 3.90 -22.63 2.47
C VAL A 71 4.11 -24.08 2.05
N ALA A 72 3.00 -24.75 1.74
CA ALA A 72 3.00 -26.02 1.01
C ALA A 72 2.20 -25.81 -0.27
N LEU A 73 2.84 -25.97 -1.41
CA LEU A 73 2.21 -25.92 -2.73
C LEU A 73 2.02 -27.35 -3.22
N LYS A 74 0.76 -27.73 -3.48
CA LYS A 74 0.40 -29.05 -3.98
C LYS A 74 -0.01 -28.98 -5.44
N HIS A 75 0.62 -29.81 -6.25
CA HIS A 75 0.44 -29.93 -7.68
C HIS A 75 -0.40 -31.16 -8.02
N ASP A 76 -1.28 -31.03 -8.98
CA ASP A 76 -1.93 -32.16 -9.66
C ASP A 76 -2.22 -31.80 -11.13
N ALA A 77 -2.84 -32.73 -11.86
CA ALA A 77 -3.13 -32.55 -13.28
C ALA A 77 -4.14 -31.42 -13.59
N GLU A 78 -4.95 -31.01 -12.59
CA GLU A 78 -5.94 -29.95 -12.72
C GLU A 78 -5.40 -28.59 -12.26
N GLN A 79 -4.37 -28.61 -11.38
CA GLN A 79 -3.73 -27.44 -10.78
C GLN A 79 -2.25 -27.40 -11.16
N GLU A 80 -2.02 -27.08 -12.44
CA GLU A 80 -0.71 -27.15 -13.08
C GLU A 80 0.30 -26.11 -12.52
N TYR A 81 -0.19 -25.01 -11.92
CA TYR A 81 0.65 -23.90 -11.44
C TYR A 81 0.24 -23.46 -10.02
N PRO A 82 0.41 -24.29 -9.00
CA PRO A 82 0.13 -23.87 -7.63
C PRO A 82 1.08 -22.76 -7.21
N GLN A 83 0.53 -21.75 -6.51
CA GLN A 83 1.27 -20.54 -6.20
C GLN A 83 0.80 -19.86 -4.92
N ALA A 84 1.69 -19.08 -4.31
CA ALA A 84 1.38 -18.15 -3.23
C ALA A 84 1.84 -16.74 -3.62
N VAL A 85 1.01 -15.75 -3.34
CA VAL A 85 1.18 -14.35 -3.76
C VAL A 85 1.08 -13.45 -2.54
N TRP A 86 2.03 -12.53 -2.40
CA TRP A 86 2.03 -11.50 -1.37
C TRP A 86 2.10 -10.11 -1.98
N ASN A 87 1.38 -9.18 -1.37
CA ASN A 87 1.53 -7.76 -1.64
C ASN A 87 2.72 -7.20 -0.87
N LEU A 88 3.49 -6.36 -1.53
CA LEU A 88 4.41 -5.43 -0.90
C LEU A 88 3.61 -4.19 -0.43
N SER A 89 4.10 -3.50 0.60
CA SER A 89 3.45 -2.28 1.08
C SER A 89 3.67 -1.06 0.17
N GLU A 90 4.46 -1.23 -0.88
CA GLU A 90 4.77 -0.20 -1.87
C GLU A 90 5.03 -0.82 -3.25
N SER A 91 4.95 0.00 -4.28
CA SER A 91 5.26 -0.37 -5.67
C SER A 91 6.65 0.09 -6.06
N PHE A 92 7.36 -0.71 -6.86
CA PHE A 92 8.72 -0.45 -7.34
C PHE A 92 8.74 -0.35 -8.86
N ASP A 93 9.41 0.67 -9.38
CA ASP A 93 9.72 0.80 -10.80
C ASP A 93 10.92 -0.08 -11.15
N LEU A 94 10.76 -0.99 -12.12
CA LEU A 94 11.82 -1.91 -12.55
C LEU A 94 13.08 -1.18 -13.06
N ALA A 95 12.93 0.02 -13.63
CA ALA A 95 14.08 0.83 -14.03
C ALA A 95 15.05 1.11 -12.88
N ASN A 96 14.49 1.24 -11.67
CA ASN A 96 15.20 1.64 -10.46
C ASN A 96 15.64 0.46 -9.57
N VAL A 97 15.28 -0.77 -9.92
CA VAL A 97 15.60 -1.95 -9.14
C VAL A 97 16.84 -2.64 -9.68
N GLU A 98 17.84 -2.85 -8.82
CA GLU A 98 19.02 -3.64 -9.10
C GLU A 98 18.72 -5.13 -8.95
N SER A 99 18.07 -5.51 -7.83
CA SER A 99 17.71 -6.90 -7.57
C SER A 99 16.60 -7.04 -6.56
N VAL A 100 15.91 -8.19 -6.59
CA VAL A 100 14.95 -8.60 -5.58
C VAL A 100 15.34 -9.97 -5.06
N ALA A 101 15.72 -10.05 -3.78
CA ALA A 101 16.11 -11.28 -3.13
C ALA A 101 14.98 -11.81 -2.25
N PHE A 102 14.70 -13.11 -2.38
CA PHE A 102 13.74 -13.86 -1.55
C PHE A 102 14.55 -14.73 -0.59
N ASN A 103 14.38 -14.52 0.69
CA ASN A 103 15.02 -15.33 1.71
C ASN A 103 14.06 -16.45 2.14
N VAL A 104 14.51 -17.69 1.95
CA VAL A 104 13.71 -18.89 2.18
C VAL A 104 14.45 -19.81 3.14
N GLU A 105 13.81 -20.19 4.23
CA GLU A 105 14.27 -21.24 5.11
C GLU A 105 13.57 -22.55 4.78
N SER A 106 14.20 -23.69 4.94
CA SER A 106 13.70 -25.02 4.63
C SER A 106 12.89 -25.10 3.32
N GLN A 107 13.44 -25.73 2.31
CA GLN A 107 12.76 -25.90 1.03
C GLN A 107 12.85 -27.33 0.56
N GLU A 108 11.69 -27.86 0.13
CA GLU A 108 11.56 -29.10 -0.62
C GLU A 108 10.87 -28.81 -1.96
N GLY A 109 11.39 -29.38 -3.04
CA GLY A 109 10.90 -29.14 -4.40
C GLY A 109 11.47 -27.88 -5.04
N ASP A 110 11.34 -27.80 -6.37
CA ASP A 110 11.79 -26.64 -7.15
C ASP A 110 10.68 -25.57 -7.17
N ILE A 111 11.10 -24.32 -7.04
CA ILE A 111 10.19 -23.18 -7.07
C ILE A 111 10.55 -22.20 -8.19
N ALA A 112 9.54 -21.50 -8.69
CA ALA A 112 9.70 -20.35 -9.57
C ALA A 112 9.24 -19.10 -8.81
N LEU A 113 9.99 -18.03 -8.96
CA LEU A 113 9.72 -16.75 -8.33
C LEU A 113 9.37 -15.74 -9.41
N LYS A 114 8.41 -14.88 -9.10
CA LYS A 114 7.97 -13.84 -10.03
C LYS A 114 7.77 -12.53 -9.30
N LEU A 115 7.94 -11.45 -10.04
CA LEU A 115 7.48 -10.13 -9.69
C LEU A 115 6.19 -9.88 -10.47
N GLY A 116 5.18 -9.34 -9.80
CA GLY A 116 3.87 -9.10 -10.38
C GLY A 116 3.35 -7.69 -10.12
N MET A 117 2.48 -7.23 -11.01
CA MET A 117 1.77 -5.97 -10.91
C MET A 117 0.27 -6.23 -10.87
N THR A 118 -0.45 -5.50 -10.03
CA THR A 118 -1.92 -5.55 -10.02
C THR A 118 -2.47 -5.00 -11.34
N ASN A 119 -3.24 -5.81 -12.05
CA ASN A 119 -3.94 -5.38 -13.26
C ASN A 119 -5.33 -4.78 -12.96
N ALA A 120 -5.99 -4.29 -14.01
CA ALA A 120 -7.31 -3.65 -13.89
C ALA A 120 -8.43 -4.58 -13.35
N SER A 121 -8.25 -5.90 -13.41
CA SER A 121 -9.20 -6.88 -12.85
C SER A 121 -8.92 -7.23 -11.39
N GLY A 122 -7.90 -6.60 -10.77
CA GLY A 122 -7.48 -6.89 -9.40
C GLY A 122 -6.62 -8.15 -9.25
N TRP A 123 -6.27 -8.80 -10.36
CA TRP A 123 -5.31 -9.89 -10.43
C TRP A 123 -3.90 -9.33 -10.72
N TYR A 124 -2.89 -10.17 -10.73
CA TYR A 124 -1.55 -9.71 -11.11
C TYR A 124 -1.16 -10.18 -12.52
N GLU A 125 -0.26 -9.42 -13.13
CA GLU A 125 0.44 -9.78 -14.35
C GLU A 125 1.92 -9.98 -14.04
N ASP A 126 2.54 -11.00 -14.66
CA ASP A 126 3.97 -11.25 -14.48
C ASP A 126 4.78 -10.16 -15.18
N VAL A 127 5.64 -9.48 -14.42
CA VAL A 127 6.56 -8.49 -15.00
C VAL A 127 7.97 -9.03 -15.11
N GLU A 128 8.40 -9.93 -14.22
CA GLU A 128 9.70 -10.59 -14.26
C GLU A 128 9.63 -11.96 -13.59
N ALA A 129 10.48 -12.91 -13.98
CA ALA A 129 10.49 -14.26 -13.43
C ALA A 129 11.90 -14.85 -13.30
N CYS A 130 12.10 -15.68 -12.29
CA CYS A 130 13.31 -16.46 -12.06
C CYS A 130 12.92 -17.87 -11.62
N TYR A 131 13.73 -18.87 -12.01
CA TYR A 131 13.54 -20.26 -11.61
C TYR A 131 14.62 -20.68 -10.61
N GLY A 132 14.24 -21.24 -9.50
CA GLY A 132 15.11 -21.66 -8.41
C GLY A 132 15.13 -23.17 -8.23
N GLN A 133 16.23 -23.70 -7.73
CA GLN A 133 16.40 -25.13 -7.43
C GLN A 133 16.23 -25.42 -5.96
N ASN A 134 15.83 -26.65 -5.65
CA ASN A 134 15.69 -27.14 -4.29
C ASN A 134 16.93 -26.88 -3.42
N GLY A 135 16.70 -26.46 -2.17
CA GLY A 135 17.73 -26.29 -1.15
C GLY A 135 18.48 -24.95 -1.15
N GLN A 136 18.15 -24.01 -2.03
CA GLN A 136 18.68 -22.67 -1.95
C GLN A 136 18.03 -21.90 -0.79
N LYS A 137 18.80 -21.10 -0.07
CA LYS A 137 18.31 -20.25 1.02
C LYS A 137 17.93 -18.84 0.57
N GLN A 138 18.44 -18.42 -0.56
CA GLN A 138 18.17 -17.11 -1.14
C GLN A 138 18.06 -17.25 -2.66
N TYR A 139 17.06 -16.61 -3.20
CA TYR A 139 16.81 -16.50 -4.64
C TYR A 139 16.82 -15.03 -5.01
N THR A 140 17.45 -14.69 -6.12
CA THR A 140 17.56 -13.31 -6.57
C THR A 140 17.07 -13.17 -7.99
N ILE A 141 16.11 -12.26 -8.18
CA ILE A 141 15.70 -11.78 -9.50
C ILE A 141 16.51 -10.50 -9.75
N VAL A 142 17.25 -10.48 -10.85
CA VAL A 142 17.83 -9.26 -11.43
C VAL A 142 16.93 -8.90 -12.60
N PRO A 143 16.15 -7.81 -12.53
CA PRO A 143 15.24 -7.46 -13.60
C PRO A 143 15.97 -7.24 -14.93
N GLU A 144 15.52 -7.92 -16.00
CA GLU A 144 16.00 -7.67 -17.36
C GLU A 144 15.20 -6.55 -18.03
N LYS A 145 13.96 -6.33 -17.56
CA LYS A 145 13.09 -5.26 -18.04
C LYS A 145 13.38 -3.96 -17.30
N THR A 146 13.35 -2.87 -18.04
CA THR A 146 13.52 -1.51 -17.49
C THR A 146 12.24 -0.69 -17.50
N GLU A 147 11.13 -1.28 -17.99
CA GLU A 147 9.82 -0.64 -18.01
C GLU A 147 8.81 -1.45 -17.19
N GLY A 148 7.93 -0.77 -16.49
CA GLY A 148 6.91 -1.36 -15.66
C GLY A 148 7.21 -1.26 -14.17
N THR A 149 6.20 -1.58 -13.37
CA THR A 149 6.27 -1.56 -11.90
C THR A 149 5.86 -2.92 -11.36
N PHE A 150 6.25 -3.24 -10.11
CA PHE A 150 5.71 -4.38 -9.39
C PHE A 150 5.35 -3.99 -7.95
N ASP A 151 4.30 -4.58 -7.44
CA ASP A 151 3.80 -4.44 -6.08
C ASP A 151 3.52 -5.81 -5.42
N LYS A 152 3.83 -6.90 -6.13
CA LYS A 152 3.61 -8.26 -5.68
C LYS A 152 4.82 -9.13 -5.90
N VAL A 153 4.98 -10.08 -4.99
CA VAL A 153 5.92 -11.19 -5.11
C VAL A 153 5.16 -12.50 -5.12
N VAL A 154 5.60 -13.41 -5.97
CA VAL A 154 4.95 -14.70 -6.23
C VAL A 154 5.97 -15.80 -6.10
N ILE A 155 5.61 -16.87 -5.42
CA ILE A 155 6.34 -18.13 -5.44
C ILE A 155 5.40 -19.22 -5.92
N MET A 156 5.81 -19.98 -6.91
CA MET A 156 5.03 -21.06 -7.51
C MET A 156 5.89 -22.28 -7.76
N THR A 157 5.26 -23.41 -8.04
CA THR A 157 5.89 -24.59 -8.63
C THR A 157 5.23 -24.96 -9.94
N THR A 158 5.91 -25.68 -10.82
CA THR A 158 5.44 -25.98 -12.17
C THR A 158 5.26 -27.47 -12.46
N GLN A 159 5.82 -28.36 -11.68
CA GLN A 159 5.82 -29.80 -12.00
C GLN A 159 5.76 -30.72 -10.77
N ASN A 160 5.99 -30.21 -9.57
CA ASN A 160 6.09 -31.00 -8.36
C ASN A 160 5.49 -30.25 -7.17
N ASP A 161 5.23 -30.98 -6.11
CA ASP A 161 4.97 -30.36 -4.81
C ASP A 161 6.20 -29.60 -4.34
N ALA A 162 5.97 -28.49 -3.67
CA ALA A 162 7.02 -27.72 -3.01
C ALA A 162 6.59 -27.25 -1.63
N SER A 163 7.53 -27.19 -0.69
CA SER A 163 7.31 -26.58 0.62
C SER A 163 8.49 -25.70 1.02
N PHE A 164 8.20 -24.56 1.63
CA PHE A 164 9.21 -23.59 2.05
C PHE A 164 8.69 -22.67 3.14
N CYS A 165 9.62 -21.97 3.81
CA CYS A 165 9.31 -20.89 4.72
C CYS A 165 9.91 -19.58 4.16
N LEU A 166 9.07 -18.64 3.70
CA LEU A 166 9.51 -17.34 3.24
C LEU A 166 9.68 -16.40 4.45
N THR A 167 10.92 -15.99 4.73
CA THR A 167 11.25 -15.17 5.90
C THR A 167 11.29 -13.68 5.58
N SER A 168 11.74 -13.31 4.39
CA SER A 168 11.76 -11.91 3.94
C SER A 168 11.95 -11.77 2.44
N VAL A 169 11.61 -10.59 1.93
CA VAL A 169 11.94 -10.13 0.58
C VAL A 169 12.78 -8.87 0.70
N VAL A 170 13.88 -8.78 -0.03
CA VAL A 170 14.79 -7.64 -0.04
C VAL A 170 14.85 -7.05 -1.44
N VAL A 171 14.44 -5.81 -1.58
CA VAL A 171 14.55 -5.04 -2.82
C VAL A 171 15.79 -4.16 -2.73
N THR A 172 16.74 -4.35 -3.63
CA THR A 172 17.92 -3.50 -3.78
C THR A 172 17.70 -2.55 -4.94
N LEU A 173 17.87 -1.26 -4.67
CA LEU A 173 17.72 -0.22 -5.69
C LEU A 173 19.09 0.10 -6.32
N LYS A 174 19.09 0.43 -7.60
CA LYS A 174 20.27 0.88 -8.34
C LYS A 174 20.82 2.16 -7.72
N GLU A 175 22.13 2.34 -7.83
CA GLU A 175 22.81 3.55 -7.42
C GLU A 175 22.21 4.78 -8.14
N GLY A 176 21.97 5.87 -7.38
CA GLY A 176 21.30 7.07 -7.92
C GLY A 176 19.78 6.94 -8.09
N SER A 177 19.25 5.72 -8.21
CA SER A 177 17.80 5.46 -8.22
C SER A 177 17.19 5.41 -6.83
N GLY A 178 18.02 5.29 -5.80
CA GLY A 178 17.67 5.44 -4.38
C GLY A 178 17.40 6.89 -3.96
N SER A 179 17.23 7.79 -4.92
CA SER A 179 16.63 9.10 -4.68
C SER A 179 15.25 8.83 -4.12
N GLN A 180 15.18 8.80 -2.81
CA GLN A 180 14.00 8.46 -2.02
C GLN A 180 12.80 9.22 -2.59
N ILE A 181 11.69 8.50 -2.81
CA ILE A 181 10.40 9.17 -2.79
C ILE A 181 10.39 9.94 -1.47
N THR A 182 10.58 11.24 -1.54
CA THR A 182 10.51 12.06 -0.35
C THR A 182 9.05 12.42 -0.15
N HIS A 183 8.57 12.16 1.06
CA HIS A 183 7.25 12.57 1.48
C HIS A 183 7.35 13.96 2.10
N GLY A 184 6.56 14.88 1.61
CA GLY A 184 6.37 16.19 2.23
C GLY A 184 5.71 16.08 3.60
N GLU A 185 5.48 17.24 4.23
CA GLU A 185 4.68 17.29 5.44
C GLU A 185 3.23 16.91 5.15
N ASN A 186 2.51 16.47 6.19
CA ASN A 186 1.08 16.21 6.08
C ASN A 186 0.34 17.55 5.84
N ILE A 187 -0.38 17.63 4.74
CA ILE A 187 -1.14 18.83 4.35
C ILE A 187 -2.57 18.85 4.92
N ILE A 188 -2.96 17.82 5.64
CA ILE A 188 -4.29 17.72 6.26
C ILE A 188 -4.26 18.38 7.63
N ASP A 189 -5.04 19.42 7.80
CA ASP A 189 -5.22 20.08 9.07
C ASP A 189 -6.04 19.22 10.03
N ASN A 190 -5.54 19.08 11.28
CA ASN A 190 -6.20 18.30 12.32
C ASN A 190 -6.63 16.89 11.87
N GLY A 191 -5.76 16.21 11.11
CA GLY A 191 -6.04 14.87 10.57
C GLY A 191 -6.03 13.77 11.63
N ASP A 192 -5.44 14.01 12.79
CA ASP A 192 -5.45 13.13 13.98
C ASP A 192 -6.63 13.42 14.93
N PHE A 193 -7.42 14.47 14.61
CA PHE A 193 -8.57 14.92 15.41
C PHE A 193 -8.24 15.24 16.89
N SER A 194 -6.98 15.50 17.20
CA SER A 194 -6.55 15.86 18.57
C SER A 194 -6.97 17.27 19.00
N ASN A 195 -7.16 18.16 18.03
CA ASN A 195 -7.65 19.51 18.26
C ASN A 195 -9.19 19.52 18.19
N GLN A 196 -9.84 20.18 19.16
CA GLN A 196 -11.31 20.37 19.21
C GLN A 196 -11.82 21.41 18.19
N ASP A 197 -10.94 22.10 17.48
CA ASP A 197 -11.30 23.00 16.40
C ASP A 197 -11.43 22.22 15.09
N PHE A 198 -12.65 22.06 14.62
CA PHE A 198 -13.00 21.42 13.37
C PHE A 198 -13.31 22.40 12.23
N SER A 199 -12.84 23.65 12.32
CA SER A 199 -13.12 24.68 11.31
C SER A 199 -12.58 24.33 9.93
N SER A 200 -11.49 23.54 9.85
CA SER A 200 -10.92 23.02 8.60
C SER A 200 -11.70 21.83 8.03
N TRP A 201 -12.56 21.18 8.84
CA TRP A 201 -13.36 20.05 8.43
C TRP A 201 -14.83 20.43 8.27
N SER A 202 -15.48 19.86 7.27
CA SER A 202 -16.93 19.94 7.10
C SER A 202 -17.54 18.55 7.02
N ALA A 203 -18.72 18.41 7.63
CA ALA A 203 -19.52 17.19 7.52
C ALA A 203 -20.51 17.30 6.35
N SER A 204 -20.05 17.70 5.20
CA SER A 204 -20.80 18.25 4.05
C SER A 204 -22.18 17.62 3.80
N LEU A 205 -23.13 18.47 3.45
CA LEU A 205 -24.51 18.25 2.95
C LEU A 205 -25.59 17.90 3.98
N GLY A 206 -25.31 17.25 5.10
CA GLY A 206 -26.35 16.78 6.01
C GLY A 206 -26.62 17.65 7.23
N GLY A 207 -25.76 18.62 7.51
CA GLY A 207 -25.80 19.36 8.77
C GLY A 207 -25.37 18.52 9.99
N ALA A 208 -24.79 17.35 9.75
CA ALA A 208 -24.11 16.58 10.78
C ALA A 208 -22.91 17.36 11.33
N LYS A 209 -22.52 17.05 12.55
CA LYS A 209 -21.33 17.63 13.18
C LYS A 209 -20.28 16.55 13.36
N ILE A 210 -19.06 16.93 13.09
CA ILE A 210 -17.90 16.13 13.48
C ILE A 210 -17.64 16.37 14.96
N THR A 211 -17.41 15.30 15.70
CA THR A 211 -16.99 15.32 17.10
C THR A 211 -15.70 14.54 17.24
N ALA A 212 -14.83 14.92 18.19
CA ALA A 212 -13.68 14.11 18.56
C ALA A 212 -14.11 13.08 19.60
N GLU A 213 -13.70 11.84 19.40
CA GLU A 213 -13.94 10.76 20.34
C GLU A 213 -12.64 9.99 20.62
N PRO A 214 -12.45 9.44 21.83
CA PRO A 214 -11.28 8.60 22.10
C PRO A 214 -11.37 7.30 21.28
N VAL A 215 -10.23 6.83 20.82
CA VAL A 215 -10.12 5.54 20.13
C VAL A 215 -9.89 4.45 21.18
N GLU A 216 -10.89 3.59 21.38
CA GLU A 216 -10.72 2.39 22.17
C GLU A 216 -9.77 1.43 21.43
N ASN A 217 -8.75 0.92 22.13
CA ASN A 217 -7.67 0.09 21.58
C ASN A 217 -6.85 0.78 20.47
N GLY A 218 -6.70 2.10 20.55
CA GLY A 218 -5.98 2.91 19.56
C GLY A 218 -4.50 2.59 19.40
N ALA A 219 -3.91 1.81 20.31
CA ALA A 219 -2.53 1.35 20.21
C ALA A 219 -2.28 0.54 18.93
N ASP A 220 -3.28 -0.22 18.47
CA ASP A 220 -3.16 -1.06 17.26
C ASP A 220 -3.09 -0.23 15.98
N ILE A 221 -3.64 0.99 15.99
CA ILE A 221 -3.64 1.89 14.83
C ILE A 221 -2.81 3.17 15.08
N GLY A 222 -2.12 3.25 16.21
CA GLY A 222 -1.22 4.35 16.53
C GLY A 222 -1.89 5.70 16.81
N VAL A 223 -3.20 5.74 17.15
CA VAL A 223 -3.95 6.96 17.41
C VAL A 223 -4.75 6.88 18.71
N THR A 224 -4.96 8.03 19.33
CA THR A 224 -5.73 8.15 20.60
C THR A 224 -7.08 8.81 20.40
N THR A 225 -7.28 9.51 19.29
CA THR A 225 -8.49 10.30 18.99
C THR A 225 -8.92 10.07 17.55
N CYS A 226 -10.22 10.09 17.31
CA CYS A 226 -10.81 10.01 15.98
C CYS A 226 -11.90 11.06 15.80
N GLY A 227 -12.16 11.43 14.56
CA GLY A 227 -13.38 12.14 14.18
C GLY A 227 -14.54 11.16 14.11
N ALA A 228 -15.70 11.58 14.61
CA ALA A 228 -16.94 10.82 14.56
C ALA A 228 -18.05 11.63 13.91
N ILE A 229 -18.82 10.98 13.02
CA ILE A 229 -20.08 11.51 12.50
C ILE A 229 -21.20 10.56 12.92
N THR A 230 -22.21 11.11 13.63
CA THR A 230 -23.43 10.36 13.94
C THR A 230 -24.37 10.42 12.74
N ARG A 231 -24.77 9.26 12.23
CA ARG A 231 -25.71 9.17 11.12
C ARG A 231 -27.09 9.68 11.51
N SER A 232 -27.68 10.45 10.61
CA SER A 232 -29.03 10.98 10.80
C SER A 232 -30.07 9.93 10.46
N LYS A 233 -31.21 9.97 11.15
CA LYS A 233 -32.42 9.20 10.76
C LYS A 233 -33.12 9.78 9.55
N ASP A 234 -32.69 10.93 9.06
CA ASP A 234 -33.28 11.61 7.94
C ASP A 234 -32.65 11.10 6.64
N PRO A 235 -33.35 10.31 5.80
CA PRO A 235 -32.80 9.77 4.58
C PRO A 235 -32.44 10.85 3.54
N SER A 236 -32.91 12.09 3.70
CA SER A 236 -32.49 13.20 2.85
C SER A 236 -31.06 13.69 3.12
N LYS A 237 -30.44 13.21 4.22
CA LYS A 237 -29.09 13.58 4.67
C LYS A 237 -28.08 12.47 4.46
N SER A 238 -28.17 11.80 3.33
CA SER A 238 -27.39 10.58 3.03
C SER A 238 -25.94 10.80 2.64
N TYR A 239 -25.46 12.04 2.50
CA TYR A 239 -24.09 12.34 2.02
C TYR A 239 -23.21 12.95 3.10
N GLU A 240 -23.40 12.57 4.34
CA GLU A 240 -22.54 12.99 5.42
C GLU A 240 -21.14 12.41 5.20
N CYS A 241 -20.13 13.26 5.14
CA CYS A 241 -18.75 12.87 4.94
C CYS A 241 -17.77 13.79 5.68
N PHE A 242 -16.60 13.29 5.98
CA PHE A 242 -15.48 14.13 6.37
C PHE A 242 -14.93 14.80 5.12
N ALA A 243 -15.02 16.11 5.02
CA ALA A 243 -14.52 16.87 3.89
C ALA A 243 -13.60 17.99 4.33
N GLN A 244 -12.48 18.18 3.62
CA GLN A 244 -11.55 19.28 3.84
C GLN A 244 -11.14 19.89 2.50
N ASP A 245 -11.18 21.21 2.41
CA ASP A 245 -10.65 21.96 1.28
C ASP A 245 -9.13 22.06 1.42
N ILE A 246 -8.42 21.54 0.44
CA ILE A 246 -6.95 21.48 0.43
C ILE A 246 -6.35 22.33 -0.72
N THR A 247 -7.15 23.18 -1.34
CA THR A 247 -6.80 23.93 -2.54
C THR A 247 -5.48 24.69 -2.39
N GLU A 248 -5.29 25.37 -1.25
CA GLU A 248 -4.09 26.18 -0.99
C GLU A 248 -2.84 25.33 -0.68
N ASN A 249 -3.01 24.04 -0.40
CA ASN A 249 -1.94 23.14 0.04
C ASN A 249 -1.45 22.21 -1.07
N VAL A 250 -2.08 22.23 -2.25
CA VAL A 250 -1.76 21.33 -3.35
C VAL A 250 -1.39 22.09 -4.62
N SER A 251 -0.63 21.42 -5.48
CA SER A 251 -0.24 21.96 -6.79
C SER A 251 -0.74 21.06 -7.92
N GLU A 252 -1.16 21.68 -9.01
CA GLU A 252 -1.60 21.00 -10.23
C GLU A 252 -0.55 20.01 -10.74
N GLY A 253 -0.99 18.80 -11.12
CA GLY A 253 -0.14 17.76 -11.69
C GLY A 253 0.71 16.99 -10.66
N GLU A 254 0.81 17.47 -9.44
CA GLU A 254 1.53 16.82 -8.36
C GLU A 254 0.77 15.61 -7.83
N GLU A 255 1.51 14.66 -7.30
CA GLU A 255 0.98 13.43 -6.72
C GLU A 255 1.16 13.43 -5.21
N TYR A 256 0.14 12.97 -4.50
CA TYR A 256 0.12 12.92 -3.04
C TYR A 256 -0.26 11.51 -2.60
N GLU A 257 0.48 10.98 -1.63
CA GLU A 257 0.09 9.78 -0.90
C GLU A 257 -0.97 10.14 0.14
N PHE A 258 -2.05 9.39 0.21
CA PHE A 258 -3.05 9.52 1.27
C PHE A 258 -3.12 8.26 2.12
N SER A 259 -3.42 8.42 3.39
CA SER A 259 -3.80 7.32 4.29
C SER A 259 -4.77 7.79 5.36
N PHE A 260 -5.65 6.88 5.78
CA PHE A 260 -6.53 7.08 6.94
C PHE A 260 -7.06 5.73 7.44
N TRP A 261 -7.62 5.73 8.63
CA TRP A 261 -8.37 4.62 9.16
C TRP A 261 -9.85 4.97 9.23
N ALA A 262 -10.72 3.98 8.97
CA ALA A 262 -12.15 4.13 9.12
C ALA A 262 -12.77 2.95 9.88
N LYS A 263 -13.83 3.22 10.63
CA LYS A 263 -14.59 2.21 11.40
C LYS A 263 -16.07 2.58 11.41
N LEU A 264 -16.94 1.59 11.29
CA LEU A 264 -18.37 1.71 11.62
C LEU A 264 -18.55 1.31 13.09
N SER A 265 -19.38 2.06 13.84
CA SER A 265 -19.62 1.78 15.27
C SER A 265 -20.24 0.39 15.48
N ASP A 266 -20.05 -0.18 16.66
CA ASP A 266 -20.59 -1.52 16.98
C ASP A 266 -22.12 -1.58 16.92
N ASP A 267 -22.80 -0.45 17.10
CA ASP A 267 -24.24 -0.29 16.98
C ASP A 267 -24.70 0.15 15.58
N TYR A 268 -23.81 0.14 14.58
CA TYR A 268 -24.13 0.52 13.22
C TYR A 268 -25.12 -0.47 12.60
N LYS A 269 -26.28 0.00 12.22
CA LYS A 269 -27.38 -0.85 11.77
C LYS A 269 -28.39 -0.12 10.89
N ASP A 270 -29.17 -0.87 10.15
CA ASP A 270 -30.40 -0.40 9.52
C ASP A 270 -31.47 -0.11 10.59
N SER A 271 -32.17 1.03 10.47
CA SER A 271 -33.19 1.44 11.45
C SER A 271 -34.36 0.47 11.57
N GLU A 272 -34.62 -0.34 10.55
CA GLU A 272 -35.63 -1.39 10.53
C GLU A 272 -35.07 -2.76 10.95
N ASN A 273 -33.84 -2.80 11.47
CA ASN A 273 -33.12 -4.02 11.87
C ASN A 273 -32.92 -5.03 10.73
N LYS A 274 -32.94 -4.59 9.49
CA LYS A 274 -32.56 -5.41 8.34
C LYS A 274 -31.06 -5.66 8.36
N LYS A 275 -30.64 -6.78 7.77
CA LYS A 275 -29.23 -7.06 7.54
C LYS A 275 -28.64 -6.00 6.60
N LEU A 276 -27.58 -5.35 7.04
CA LEU A 276 -26.87 -4.38 6.22
C LEU A 276 -26.33 -5.04 4.96
N LYS A 277 -26.53 -4.38 3.83
CA LYS A 277 -25.89 -4.73 2.56
C LYS A 277 -24.46 -4.22 2.55
N ASP A 278 -23.65 -4.73 1.64
CA ASP A 278 -22.27 -4.27 1.50
C ASP A 278 -22.18 -2.80 1.09
N SER A 279 -23.08 -2.32 0.20
CA SER A 279 -23.18 -0.90 -0.15
C SER A 279 -23.42 0.02 1.06
N GLN A 280 -24.14 -0.47 2.08
CA GLN A 280 -24.44 0.26 3.31
C GLN A 280 -23.27 0.24 4.32
N LYS A 281 -22.20 -0.45 4.02
CA LYS A 281 -20.96 -0.55 4.83
C LYS A 281 -19.73 -0.07 4.08
N THR A 282 -19.93 0.47 2.89
CA THR A 282 -18.83 0.90 2.03
C THR A 282 -18.38 2.30 2.41
N VAL A 283 -17.09 2.42 2.71
CA VAL A 283 -16.40 3.70 2.88
C VAL A 283 -15.45 3.91 1.72
N GLN A 284 -15.34 5.14 1.26
CA GLN A 284 -14.46 5.49 0.14
C GLN A 284 -13.76 6.84 0.36
N PHE A 285 -12.53 6.92 -0.15
CA PHE A 285 -11.86 8.17 -0.43
C PHE A 285 -12.39 8.69 -1.77
N GLN A 286 -13.14 9.78 -1.75
CA GLN A 286 -13.77 10.36 -2.93
C GLN A 286 -13.48 11.87 -3.00
N PRO A 287 -12.28 12.30 -3.39
CA PRO A 287 -12.02 13.69 -3.64
C PRO A 287 -12.87 14.21 -4.81
N TYR A 288 -13.10 15.52 -4.83
CA TYR A 288 -13.63 16.21 -6.00
C TYR A 288 -12.83 17.47 -6.26
N TYR A 289 -12.93 17.98 -7.47
CA TYR A 289 -12.33 19.26 -7.84
C TYR A 289 -13.29 20.10 -8.66
N VAL A 290 -13.09 21.41 -8.62
CA VAL A 290 -13.76 22.36 -9.51
C VAL A 290 -12.83 22.61 -10.69
N ASN A 291 -13.30 22.34 -11.90
CA ASN A 291 -12.50 22.50 -13.12
C ASN A 291 -12.49 23.95 -13.63
N GLY A 292 -11.78 24.22 -14.73
CA GLY A 292 -11.67 25.52 -15.36
C GLY A 292 -13.01 26.17 -15.76
N ASN A 293 -14.06 25.37 -15.93
CA ASN A 293 -15.43 25.82 -16.30
C ASN A 293 -16.36 25.95 -15.08
N ASP A 294 -15.81 26.04 -13.88
CA ASP A 294 -16.54 26.13 -12.60
C ASP A 294 -17.49 24.97 -12.32
N LYS A 295 -17.20 23.78 -12.89
CA LYS A 295 -17.97 22.55 -12.65
C LYS A 295 -17.26 21.66 -11.63
N GLU A 296 -18.03 21.15 -10.69
CA GLU A 296 -17.56 20.08 -9.78
C GLU A 296 -17.45 18.77 -10.54
N VAL A 297 -16.30 18.11 -10.37
CA VAL A 297 -15.98 16.79 -10.96
C VAL A 297 -15.73 15.81 -9.82
N TYR A 298 -16.63 14.85 -9.68
CA TYR A 298 -16.59 13.81 -8.63
C TYR A 298 -16.00 12.49 -9.11
N ASP A 299 -15.94 12.27 -10.41
CA ASP A 299 -15.26 11.10 -10.97
C ASP A 299 -13.76 11.37 -11.05
N THR A 300 -13.04 10.86 -10.07
CA THR A 300 -11.59 10.97 -9.95
C THR A 300 -10.92 9.59 -10.03
N THR A 301 -11.61 8.57 -10.53
CA THR A 301 -11.13 7.17 -10.55
C THR A 301 -9.78 7.03 -11.22
N GLY A 302 -9.53 7.70 -12.34
CA GLY A 302 -8.24 7.68 -13.05
C GLY A 302 -7.12 8.49 -12.39
N LEU A 303 -7.42 9.19 -11.28
CA LEU A 303 -6.47 10.04 -10.54
C LEU A 303 -6.04 9.41 -9.21
N ILE A 304 -6.67 8.31 -8.83
CA ILE A 304 -6.45 7.62 -7.56
C ILE A 304 -5.88 6.23 -7.84
N SER A 305 -4.87 5.83 -7.09
CA SER A 305 -4.39 4.45 -7.04
C SER A 305 -4.38 3.95 -5.59
N GLY A 306 -4.31 2.64 -5.41
CA GLY A 306 -4.33 2.02 -4.09
C GLY A 306 -5.73 1.72 -3.56
N THR A 307 -5.85 1.53 -2.25
CA THR A 307 -7.08 1.12 -1.58
C THR A 307 -7.94 2.32 -1.22
N SER A 308 -8.78 2.76 -2.13
CA SER A 308 -9.65 3.93 -1.97
C SER A 308 -11.11 3.61 -1.64
N VAL A 309 -11.55 2.36 -1.82
CA VAL A 309 -12.93 1.92 -1.55
C VAL A 309 -12.90 0.55 -0.87
N GLN A 310 -13.59 0.42 0.27
CA GLN A 310 -13.70 -0.86 0.99
C GLN A 310 -15.08 -1.04 1.64
N VAL A 311 -15.52 -2.29 1.70
CA VAL A 311 -16.65 -2.72 2.52
C VAL A 311 -16.12 -3.03 3.92
N LEU A 312 -16.55 -2.28 4.93
CA LEU A 312 -16.06 -2.42 6.29
C LEU A 312 -16.82 -3.52 7.05
N GLU A 313 -16.09 -4.20 7.91
CA GLU A 313 -16.69 -5.00 8.98
C GLU A 313 -17.06 -4.07 10.14
N VAL A 314 -18.32 -4.16 10.58
CA VAL A 314 -18.83 -3.35 11.71
C VAL A 314 -17.97 -3.60 12.95
N GLY A 315 -17.56 -2.54 13.60
CA GLY A 315 -16.73 -2.60 14.82
C GLY A 315 -15.23 -2.70 14.58
N LYS A 316 -14.75 -2.84 13.33
CA LYS A 316 -13.32 -2.99 13.03
C LYS A 316 -12.73 -1.78 12.32
N TRP A 317 -11.55 -1.38 12.76
CA TRP A 317 -10.74 -0.39 12.06
C TRP A 317 -10.16 -0.98 10.78
N THR A 318 -10.30 -0.25 9.69
CA THR A 318 -9.80 -0.62 8.35
C THR A 318 -8.96 0.51 7.80
N LYS A 319 -7.75 0.20 7.32
CA LYS A 319 -6.82 1.17 6.73
C LYS A 319 -7.16 1.40 5.26
N PHE A 320 -7.08 2.64 4.84
CA PHE A 320 -7.12 3.10 3.47
C PHE A 320 -5.79 3.77 3.16
N GLU A 321 -5.24 3.51 2.00
CA GLU A 321 -4.00 4.13 1.54
C GLU A 321 -3.88 4.07 0.03
N GLY A 322 -3.20 5.05 -0.53
CA GLY A 322 -2.98 5.15 -1.96
C GLY A 322 -2.40 6.48 -2.37
N THR A 323 -2.47 6.78 -3.65
CA THR A 323 -2.03 8.08 -4.18
C THR A 323 -3.18 8.80 -4.88
N TYR A 324 -3.12 10.12 -4.85
CA TYR A 324 -4.04 11.00 -5.56
C TYR A 324 -3.24 12.03 -6.35
N LYS A 325 -3.45 12.04 -7.65
CA LYS A 325 -2.84 13.03 -8.56
C LYS A 325 -3.77 14.22 -8.72
N ILE A 326 -3.27 15.41 -8.42
CA ILE A 326 -4.05 16.66 -8.57
C ILE A 326 -4.27 16.93 -10.05
N PRO A 327 -5.52 17.05 -10.51
CA PRO A 327 -5.81 17.26 -11.91
C PRO A 327 -5.38 18.64 -12.42
N SER A 328 -5.02 18.70 -13.69
CA SER A 328 -4.69 19.96 -14.36
C SER A 328 -5.90 20.87 -14.46
N GLY A 329 -5.70 22.17 -14.21
CA GLY A 329 -6.74 23.21 -14.26
C GLY A 329 -7.76 23.13 -13.12
N ALA A 330 -7.43 22.43 -12.02
CA ALA A 330 -8.25 22.44 -10.82
C ALA A 330 -8.20 23.79 -10.13
N LYS A 331 -9.34 24.48 -10.01
CA LYS A 331 -9.50 25.75 -9.28
C LYS A 331 -9.75 25.51 -7.78
N LYS A 332 -10.29 24.37 -7.45
CA LYS A 332 -10.59 23.95 -6.10
C LYS A 332 -10.42 22.43 -5.98
N VAL A 333 -9.84 21.99 -4.87
CA VAL A 333 -9.65 20.56 -4.56
C VAL A 333 -10.15 20.30 -3.15
N VAL A 334 -11.07 19.36 -3.01
CA VAL A 334 -11.63 18.95 -1.73
C VAL A 334 -11.49 17.44 -1.58
N ILE A 335 -10.84 17.00 -0.51
CA ILE A 335 -10.88 15.58 -0.14
C ILE A 335 -12.20 15.27 0.56
N ARG A 336 -12.67 14.03 0.37
CA ARG A 336 -13.81 13.50 1.10
C ARG A 336 -13.57 12.06 1.50
N ILE A 337 -13.92 11.74 2.72
CA ILE A 337 -14.05 10.37 3.21
C ILE A 337 -15.53 10.13 3.43
N LEU A 338 -16.13 9.35 2.55
CA LEU A 338 -17.58 9.20 2.41
C LEU A 338 -17.99 7.78 2.78
N GLU A 339 -18.97 7.65 3.65
CA GLU A 339 -19.71 6.42 3.83
C GLU A 339 -20.91 6.42 2.85
N GLN A 340 -20.99 5.39 1.97
CA GLN A 340 -21.90 5.36 0.83
C GLN A 340 -23.36 4.98 1.17
N GLY A 341 -23.63 4.54 2.37
CA GLY A 341 -24.78 3.75 2.80
C GLY A 341 -26.14 4.08 2.23
N ASP A 342 -26.52 5.35 2.18
CA ASP A 342 -27.93 5.69 1.96
C ASP A 342 -28.28 6.17 0.56
N TRP A 343 -27.33 6.64 -0.23
CA TRP A 343 -27.66 7.23 -1.53
C TRP A 343 -28.10 6.20 -2.58
N GLN A 344 -27.65 4.95 -2.42
CA GLN A 344 -28.05 3.84 -3.31
C GLN A 344 -29.37 3.18 -2.90
N GLU A 345 -29.85 3.47 -1.70
CA GLU A 345 -31.07 2.88 -1.13
C GLU A 345 -31.93 3.99 -0.50
N PRO A 346 -32.55 4.85 -1.33
CA PRO A 346 -33.45 5.89 -0.82
C PRO A 346 -34.56 5.26 0.04
N GLY A 347 -34.67 5.68 1.28
CA GLY A 347 -35.63 5.16 2.25
C GLY A 347 -35.08 4.17 3.27
N SER A 348 -33.80 3.73 3.13
CA SER A 348 -33.12 3.06 4.23
C SER A 348 -32.51 4.11 5.16
N CYS A 349 -32.77 4.00 6.44
CA CYS A 349 -32.11 4.83 7.46
C CYS A 349 -31.01 4.02 8.12
N ILE A 350 -29.79 4.43 7.94
CA ILE A 350 -28.65 3.88 8.69
C ILE A 350 -28.51 4.66 10.01
N MET A 351 -28.32 3.92 11.08
CA MET A 351 -28.09 4.45 12.44
C MET A 351 -26.73 4.02 12.94
N GLY A 352 -26.18 4.80 13.86
CA GLY A 352 -24.86 4.59 14.43
C GLY A 352 -23.91 5.71 14.05
N LYS A 353 -22.63 5.46 14.21
CA LYS A 353 -21.57 6.40 13.87
C LYS A 353 -20.61 5.77 12.88
N TYR A 354 -19.98 6.61 12.08
CA TYR A 354 -18.74 6.20 11.46
C TYR A 354 -17.60 7.11 11.90
N TYR A 355 -16.45 6.49 12.03
CA TYR A 355 -15.25 7.09 12.57
C TYR A 355 -14.17 7.16 11.52
N VAL A 356 -13.38 8.23 11.58
CA VAL A 356 -12.18 8.41 10.77
C VAL A 356 -11.03 8.83 11.67
N ALA A 357 -9.85 8.26 11.46
CA ALA A 357 -8.68 8.56 12.28
C ALA A 357 -7.41 8.65 11.43
N ASN A 358 -6.46 9.43 11.92
CA ASN A 358 -5.11 9.56 11.36
C ASN A 358 -5.10 9.83 9.85
N VAL A 359 -5.86 10.85 9.44
CA VAL A 359 -5.90 11.28 8.03
C VAL A 359 -4.60 11.99 7.67
N SER A 360 -3.94 11.47 6.68
CA SER A 360 -2.68 12.02 6.18
C SER A 360 -2.73 12.14 4.66
N MET A 361 -2.20 13.23 4.16
CA MET A 361 -1.94 13.42 2.74
C MET A 361 -0.63 14.17 2.58
N LYS A 362 0.34 13.54 1.89
CA LYS A 362 1.72 14.04 1.78
C LYS A 362 2.13 14.07 0.33
N LYS A 363 2.75 15.17 -0.10
CA LYS A 363 3.31 15.27 -1.45
C LYS A 363 4.36 14.19 -1.67
N ILE A 364 4.27 13.52 -2.80
CA ILE A 364 5.29 12.58 -3.27
C ILE A 364 6.21 13.32 -4.24
N THR A 365 7.49 13.40 -3.90
CA THR A 365 8.49 13.87 -4.85
C THR A 365 9.24 12.66 -5.39
N LYS A 366 9.00 12.35 -6.65
CA LYS A 366 9.75 11.33 -7.38
C LYS A 366 11.06 11.94 -7.90
N PRO A 367 12.17 11.22 -7.87
CA PRO A 367 13.41 11.68 -8.45
C PRO A 367 13.22 11.99 -9.94
N LYS A 368 13.84 13.05 -10.39
CA LYS A 368 13.87 13.36 -11.81
C LYS A 368 14.77 12.33 -12.51
N PRO A 369 14.32 11.64 -13.57
CA PRO A 369 15.21 10.77 -14.33
C PRO A 369 16.41 11.59 -14.83
N GLU A 370 17.63 11.12 -14.55
CA GLU A 370 18.81 11.69 -15.18
C GLU A 370 18.70 11.45 -16.69
N ILE A 371 18.68 12.54 -17.43
CA ILE A 371 18.79 12.49 -18.88
C ILE A 371 20.29 12.35 -19.14
N GLU A 372 20.74 11.13 -19.52
CA GLU A 372 22.07 10.97 -20.09
C GLU A 372 22.12 11.80 -21.39
N GLU A 373 23.03 12.80 -21.41
CA GLU A 373 23.37 13.58 -22.62
C GLU A 373 24.25 12.78 -23.57
#